data_003e78cf175d3aa30ceb936388b53292
#
_entry.id   003e78cf175d3aa30ceb936388b53292
#
_cell.length_a   1.000
_cell.length_b   1.000
_cell.length_c   1.000
_cell.angle_alpha   90.00
_cell.angle_beta   90.00
_cell.angle_gamma   90.00
#
_symmetry.space_group_name_H-M   'P 1'
#
loop_
_entity.id
_entity.type
_entity.pdbx_description
1 polymer ?
#
loop_
_entity_poly.entity_id
_entity_poly.type
_entity_poly.pdbx_seq_one_letter_code
_entity_poly.pdbx_strand_id
1 'polypeptide(L)'
;RPILIDRFLNDAMECEADAISDGENVFVPAVMEHIELAGIHSGDSACILPSKHISIRHLETIKEYTKKIAKEMNVRGLMNMQYAIADNKVYVLEANPRASRTVPLVSKVCNINMVKIATDIITKELTGRPSPVPNLKEKKIPHIGVKQAVFPFNMFPEVDPILGPEMRSTGEVLGLASSYGAALYKAEEGAETILPTEGKVLISVSDLDKPE
;
A
#
# COMPACT_ATOMS: atom_id res chain seq x y z
N ARG A 1 11.49 10.37 30.59
CA ARG A 1 11.55 10.34 29.11
C ARG A 1 10.31 11.04 28.58
N PRO A 2 10.41 11.79 27.46
CA PRO A 2 9.22 12.38 26.84
C PRO A 2 8.28 11.29 26.36
N ILE A 3 6.98 11.55 26.47
CA ILE A 3 5.90 10.67 26.01
C ILE A 3 5.24 11.37 24.83
N LEU A 4 5.05 10.66 23.72
CA LEU A 4 4.24 11.12 22.60
C LEU A 4 2.79 10.63 22.83
N ILE A 5 1.84 11.54 22.68
CA ILE A 5 0.41 11.25 22.80
C ILE A 5 -0.25 11.74 21.52
N ASP A 6 -0.84 10.79 20.78
CA ASP A 6 -1.57 11.07 19.55
C ASP A 6 -3.07 10.82 19.71
N ARG A 7 -3.84 11.41 18.78
CA ARG A 7 -5.27 11.12 18.70
C ARG A 7 -5.47 9.74 18.10
N PHE A 8 -6.21 8.87 18.79
CA PHE A 8 -6.67 7.61 18.23
C PHE A 8 -7.81 7.84 17.24
N LEU A 9 -7.75 7.19 16.09
CA LEU A 9 -8.77 7.23 15.03
C LEU A 9 -9.54 5.90 15.07
N ASN A 10 -10.79 5.94 15.52
CA ASN A 10 -11.64 4.75 15.52
C ASN A 10 -12.07 4.40 14.08
N ASP A 11 -12.12 3.10 13.78
CA ASP A 11 -12.61 2.54 12.52
C ASP A 11 -12.04 3.23 11.26
N ALA A 12 -10.80 3.69 11.35
CA ALA A 12 -10.16 4.37 10.24
C ALA A 12 -9.73 3.36 9.17
N MET A 13 -9.99 3.71 7.91
CA MET A 13 -9.44 2.99 6.76
C MET A 13 -8.01 3.45 6.54
N GLU A 14 -7.05 2.53 6.55
CA GLU A 14 -5.67 2.83 6.21
C GLU A 14 -5.43 2.70 4.72
N CYS A 15 -4.55 3.52 4.20
CA CYS A 15 -4.10 3.46 2.81
C CYS A 15 -2.69 4.02 2.67
N GLU A 16 -2.02 3.63 1.61
CA GLU A 16 -0.67 4.10 1.35
C GLU A 16 -0.43 4.47 -0.12
N ALA A 17 0.55 5.31 -0.35
CA ALA A 17 0.96 5.75 -1.67
C ALA A 17 2.47 5.72 -1.81
N ASP A 18 2.97 5.01 -2.83
CA ASP A 18 4.36 5.10 -3.24
C ASP A 18 4.51 6.19 -4.30
N ALA A 19 5.47 7.08 -4.10
CA ALA A 19 5.75 8.19 -4.98
C ALA A 19 7.17 8.13 -5.55
N ILE A 20 7.34 8.73 -6.73
CA ILE A 20 8.64 9.00 -7.34
C ILE A 20 8.81 10.51 -7.42
N SER A 21 9.94 11.03 -6.93
CA SER A 21 10.24 12.46 -6.94
C SER A 21 11.65 12.74 -7.45
N ASP A 22 11.81 13.85 -8.18
CA ASP A 22 13.12 14.38 -8.59
C ASP A 22 13.51 15.65 -7.82
N GLY A 23 12.75 15.99 -6.76
CA GLY A 23 12.88 17.19 -5.95
C GLY A 23 11.92 18.30 -6.38
N GLU A 24 11.55 18.39 -7.66
CA GLU A 24 10.65 19.40 -8.22
C GLU A 24 9.30 18.79 -8.64
N ASN A 25 9.37 17.66 -9.33
CA ASN A 25 8.22 16.95 -9.84
C ASN A 25 7.99 15.67 -9.04
N VAL A 26 6.72 15.36 -8.78
CA VAL A 26 6.33 14.17 -8.02
C VAL A 26 5.26 13.42 -8.77
N PHE A 27 5.43 12.13 -8.91
CA PHE A 27 4.48 11.23 -9.54
C PHE A 27 4.02 10.16 -8.56
N VAL A 28 2.70 10.00 -8.43
CA VAL A 28 2.04 8.96 -7.63
C VAL A 28 1.28 8.07 -8.59
N PRO A 29 1.73 6.84 -8.85
CA PRO A 29 1.08 5.93 -9.82
C PRO A 29 -0.34 5.56 -9.44
N ALA A 30 -0.56 5.25 -8.17
CA ALA A 30 -1.85 4.89 -7.59
C ALA A 30 -1.78 4.94 -6.06
N VAL A 31 -2.94 4.83 -5.42
CA VAL A 31 -3.10 4.71 -3.97
C VAL A 31 -3.58 3.29 -3.66
N MET A 32 -2.94 2.63 -2.71
CA MET A 32 -3.31 1.30 -2.22
C MET A 32 -4.26 1.43 -1.04
N GLU A 33 -5.32 0.65 -1.05
CA GLU A 33 -6.27 0.52 0.04
C GLU A 33 -5.92 -0.70 0.87
N HIS A 34 -5.82 -0.54 2.21
CA HIS A 34 -5.66 -1.66 3.12
C HIS A 34 -7.01 -2.36 3.36
N ILE A 35 -6.96 -3.67 3.49
CA ILE A 35 -8.14 -4.48 3.80
C ILE A 35 -8.42 -4.45 5.30
N GLU A 36 -7.38 -4.53 6.11
CA GLU A 36 -7.47 -4.41 7.56
C GLU A 36 -7.65 -2.94 7.96
N LEU A 37 -8.33 -2.74 9.10
CA LEU A 37 -8.48 -1.41 9.69
C LEU A 37 -7.13 -0.86 10.19
N ALA A 38 -7.04 0.46 10.29
CA ALA A 38 -5.87 1.14 10.84
C ALA A 38 -5.54 0.65 12.26
N GLY A 39 -4.23 0.53 12.53
CA GLY A 39 -3.69 -0.01 13.78
C GLY A 39 -2.95 -1.33 13.63
N ILE A 40 -3.05 -1.96 12.46
CA ILE A 40 -2.20 -3.08 12.05
C ILE A 40 -1.03 -2.52 11.26
N HIS A 41 0.18 -3.05 11.50
CA HIS A 41 1.36 -2.61 10.76
C HIS A 41 1.15 -2.76 9.25
N SER A 42 1.45 -1.72 8.47
CA SER A 42 1.21 -1.68 7.02
C SER A 42 1.87 -2.83 6.25
N GLY A 43 3.01 -3.33 6.72
CA GLY A 43 3.67 -4.51 6.16
C GLY A 43 2.88 -5.81 6.32
N ASP A 44 2.01 -5.88 7.32
CA ASP A 44 1.19 -7.06 7.66
C ASP A 44 -0.21 -6.98 7.05
N SER A 45 -0.68 -5.79 6.69
CA SER A 45 -1.99 -5.60 6.07
C SER A 45 -2.00 -6.09 4.63
N ALA A 46 -3.08 -6.72 4.22
CA ALA A 46 -3.37 -6.97 2.82
C ALA A 46 -3.78 -5.65 2.14
N CYS A 47 -3.38 -5.47 0.88
CA CYS A 47 -3.69 -4.24 0.15
C CYS A 47 -4.28 -4.56 -1.22
N ILE A 48 -5.21 -3.70 -1.66
CA ILE A 48 -5.82 -3.77 -2.99
C ILE A 48 -5.40 -2.57 -3.84
N LEU A 49 -5.13 -2.84 -5.11
CA LEU A 49 -4.79 -1.85 -6.13
C LEU A 49 -5.45 -2.20 -7.47
N PRO A 50 -6.21 -1.30 -8.11
CA PRO A 50 -6.59 0.03 -7.63
C PRO A 50 -7.50 -0.04 -6.39
N SER A 51 -7.50 1.03 -5.59
CA SER A 51 -8.39 1.16 -4.44
C SER A 51 -9.86 1.07 -4.86
N LYS A 52 -10.69 0.45 -4.03
CA LYS A 52 -12.09 0.18 -4.34
C LYS A 52 -13.06 1.08 -3.57
N HIS A 53 -12.80 1.30 -2.29
CA HIS A 53 -13.73 2.04 -1.40
C HIS A 53 -13.28 3.47 -1.13
N ILE A 54 -12.06 3.86 -1.52
CA ILE A 54 -11.58 5.22 -1.36
C ILE A 54 -12.25 6.12 -2.40
N SER A 55 -12.94 7.17 -1.95
CA SER A 55 -13.59 8.12 -2.84
C SER A 55 -12.57 8.87 -3.72
N ILE A 56 -12.99 9.29 -4.92
CA ILE A 56 -12.15 10.07 -5.84
C ILE A 56 -11.58 11.31 -5.15
N ARG A 57 -12.41 12.01 -4.34
CA ARG A 57 -11.98 13.18 -3.58
C ARG A 57 -10.83 12.85 -2.62
N HIS A 58 -10.91 11.73 -1.91
CA HIS A 58 -9.85 11.33 -1.00
C HIS A 58 -8.58 10.91 -1.75
N LEU A 59 -8.72 10.21 -2.89
CA LEU A 59 -7.59 9.86 -3.76
C LEU A 59 -6.83 11.10 -4.25
N GLU A 60 -7.55 12.14 -4.68
CA GLU A 60 -6.96 13.41 -5.10
C GLU A 60 -6.26 14.10 -3.92
N THR A 61 -6.90 14.14 -2.75
CA THR A 61 -6.30 14.70 -1.52
C THR A 61 -5.01 13.99 -1.14
N ILE A 62 -5.01 12.65 -1.14
CA ILE A 62 -3.82 11.84 -0.82
C ILE A 62 -2.69 12.14 -1.81
N LYS A 63 -2.99 12.17 -3.11
CA LYS A 63 -1.99 12.50 -4.13
C LYS A 63 -1.44 13.92 -3.98
N GLU A 64 -2.30 14.88 -3.64
CA GLU A 64 -1.89 16.26 -3.39
C GLU A 64 -0.97 16.35 -2.17
N TYR A 65 -1.35 15.73 -1.05
CA TYR A 65 -0.54 15.70 0.16
C TYR A 65 0.82 15.04 -0.09
N THR A 66 0.81 13.88 -0.76
CA THR A 66 2.05 13.18 -1.14
C THR A 66 2.97 14.09 -1.94
N LYS A 67 2.42 14.81 -2.94
CA LYS A 67 3.21 15.73 -3.77
C LYS A 67 3.77 16.90 -2.98
N LYS A 68 2.98 17.51 -2.10
CA LYS A 68 3.43 18.62 -1.25
C LYS A 68 4.54 18.18 -0.29
N ILE A 69 4.34 17.07 0.42
CA ILE A 69 5.30 16.54 1.38
C ILE A 69 6.62 16.16 0.69
N ALA A 70 6.55 15.47 -0.45
CA ALA A 70 7.74 15.08 -1.19
C ALA A 70 8.58 16.28 -1.64
N LYS A 71 7.92 17.38 -2.05
CA LYS A 71 8.60 18.62 -2.43
C LYS A 71 9.24 19.31 -1.23
N GLU A 72 8.50 19.51 -0.13
CA GLU A 72 9.00 20.15 1.08
C GLU A 72 10.19 19.38 1.69
N MET A 73 10.16 18.05 1.62
CA MET A 73 11.26 17.19 2.05
C MET A 73 12.39 17.09 1.02
N ASN A 74 12.27 17.72 -0.15
CA ASN A 74 13.22 17.64 -1.27
C ASN A 74 13.59 16.18 -1.61
N VAL A 75 12.59 15.31 -1.67
CA VAL A 75 12.80 13.88 -1.92
C VAL A 75 13.32 13.67 -3.34
N ARG A 76 14.39 12.89 -3.46
CA ARG A 76 14.94 12.44 -4.74
C ARG A 76 15.00 10.91 -4.78
N GLY A 77 14.16 10.32 -5.58
CA GLY A 77 13.96 8.86 -5.65
C GLY A 77 12.56 8.45 -5.21
N LEU A 78 12.47 7.50 -4.30
CA LEU A 78 11.20 6.93 -3.82
C LEU A 78 10.80 7.51 -2.45
N MET A 79 9.49 7.61 -2.24
CA MET A 79 8.89 7.91 -0.94
C MET A 79 7.62 7.10 -0.77
N ASN A 80 7.47 6.48 0.40
CA ASN A 80 6.23 5.85 0.82
C ASN A 80 5.52 6.75 1.82
N MET A 81 4.21 6.90 1.64
CA MET A 81 3.34 7.68 2.51
C MET A 81 2.23 6.81 3.05
N GLN A 82 1.99 6.87 4.34
CA GLN A 82 0.88 6.18 5.01
C GLN A 82 -0.16 7.18 5.47
N TYR A 83 -1.42 6.85 5.23
CA TYR A 83 -2.58 7.68 5.50
C TYR A 83 -3.67 6.89 6.20
N ALA A 84 -4.50 7.60 6.96
CA ALA A 84 -5.77 7.07 7.45
C ALA A 84 -6.92 7.98 7.00
N ILE A 85 -8.05 7.37 6.70
CA ILE A 85 -9.30 8.07 6.38
C ILE A 85 -10.28 7.79 7.51
N ALA A 86 -10.68 8.84 8.22
CA ALA A 86 -11.68 8.78 9.27
C ALA A 86 -12.53 10.07 9.23
N ASP A 87 -13.81 9.99 9.59
CA ASP A 87 -14.72 11.13 9.61
C ASP A 87 -14.68 11.96 8.31
N ASN A 88 -14.59 11.30 7.17
CA ASN A 88 -14.48 11.92 5.84
C ASN A 88 -13.28 12.85 5.68
N LYS A 89 -12.19 12.62 6.42
CA LYS A 89 -10.93 13.36 6.38
C LYS A 89 -9.75 12.43 6.16
N VAL A 90 -8.75 12.94 5.44
CA VAL A 90 -7.48 12.25 5.24
C VAL A 90 -6.47 12.75 6.29
N TYR A 91 -5.87 11.81 7.01
CA TYR A 91 -4.82 12.04 8.00
C TYR A 91 -3.51 11.47 7.47
N VAL A 92 -2.43 12.22 7.64
CA VAL A 92 -1.07 11.73 7.37
C VAL A 92 -0.59 10.99 8.61
N LEU A 93 -0.21 9.73 8.45
CA LEU A 93 0.36 8.93 9.53
C LEU A 93 1.88 8.99 9.51
N GLU A 94 2.48 8.71 8.35
CA GLU A 94 3.93 8.61 8.23
C GLU A 94 4.41 8.97 6.82
N ALA A 95 5.60 9.58 6.74
CA ALA A 95 6.31 9.87 5.50
C ALA A 95 7.69 9.22 5.54
N ASN A 96 7.93 8.29 4.64
CA ASN A 96 9.15 7.47 4.56
C ASN A 96 9.89 7.75 3.25
N PRO A 97 10.90 8.66 3.20
CA PRO A 97 11.66 8.95 1.99
C PRO A 97 12.67 7.83 1.67
N ARG A 98 12.15 6.66 1.38
CA ARG A 98 12.89 5.44 1.05
C ARG A 98 12.03 4.53 0.19
N ALA A 99 12.64 3.49 -0.40
CA ALA A 99 11.89 2.39 -0.99
C ALA A 99 11.07 1.64 0.07
N SER A 100 9.88 1.20 -0.32
CA SER A 100 8.98 0.36 0.48
C SER A 100 8.93 -1.06 -0.09
N ARG A 101 8.37 -1.99 0.67
CA ARG A 101 8.06 -3.33 0.15
C ARG A 101 7.03 -3.30 -0.97
N THR A 102 6.12 -2.32 -0.94
CA THR A 102 5.02 -2.18 -1.92
C THR A 102 5.47 -1.65 -3.28
N VAL A 103 6.66 -1.05 -3.40
CA VAL A 103 7.20 -0.54 -4.69
C VAL A 103 7.22 -1.60 -5.80
N PRO A 104 7.67 -2.86 -5.58
CA PRO A 104 7.60 -3.89 -6.61
C PRO A 104 6.17 -4.23 -7.04
N LEU A 105 5.24 -4.24 -6.09
CA LEU A 105 3.81 -4.49 -6.33
C LEU A 105 3.21 -3.37 -7.18
N VAL A 106 3.34 -2.11 -6.77
CA VAL A 106 2.86 -0.94 -7.52
C VAL A 106 3.48 -0.91 -8.91
N SER A 107 4.78 -1.22 -9.03
CA SER A 107 5.49 -1.28 -10.30
C SER A 107 4.86 -2.28 -11.26
N LYS A 108 4.49 -3.47 -10.78
CA LYS A 108 3.87 -4.53 -11.57
C LYS A 108 2.42 -4.19 -11.93
N VAL A 109 1.62 -3.78 -10.95
CA VAL A 109 0.20 -3.49 -11.15
C VAL A 109 -0.01 -2.27 -12.06
N CYS A 110 0.76 -1.20 -11.87
CA CYS A 110 0.68 0.02 -12.68
C CYS A 110 1.48 -0.04 -14.00
N ASN A 111 2.22 -1.12 -14.23
CA ASN A 111 3.14 -1.26 -15.37
C ASN A 111 4.09 -0.06 -15.51
N ILE A 112 4.80 0.25 -14.42
CA ILE A 112 5.81 1.31 -14.33
C ILE A 112 7.02 0.81 -13.55
N ASN A 113 8.21 0.94 -14.12
CA ASN A 113 9.43 0.51 -13.43
C ASN A 113 9.93 1.59 -12.46
N MET A 114 9.31 1.65 -11.27
CA MET A 114 9.59 2.68 -10.27
C MET A 114 11.05 2.65 -9.80
N VAL A 115 11.61 1.46 -9.60
CA VAL A 115 13.00 1.31 -9.13
C VAL A 115 13.99 1.86 -10.17
N LYS A 116 13.80 1.51 -11.45
CA LYS A 116 14.64 2.04 -12.52
C LYS A 116 14.58 3.56 -12.60
N ILE A 117 13.37 4.12 -12.54
CA ILE A 117 13.16 5.57 -12.61
C ILE A 117 13.84 6.26 -11.40
N ALA A 118 13.67 5.72 -10.21
CA ALA A 118 14.32 6.25 -9.01
C ALA A 118 15.86 6.19 -9.10
N THR A 119 16.40 5.10 -9.65
CA THR A 119 17.83 4.95 -9.89
C THR A 119 18.31 6.00 -10.88
N ASP A 120 17.62 6.21 -12.01
CA ASP A 120 17.96 7.23 -13.00
C ASP A 120 17.95 8.65 -12.39
N ILE A 121 17.02 8.94 -11.46
CA ILE A 121 16.97 10.23 -10.74
C ILE A 121 18.17 10.38 -9.81
N ILE A 122 18.44 9.38 -8.96
CA ILE A 122 19.51 9.44 -7.97
C ILE A 122 20.89 9.54 -8.64
N THR A 123 21.06 8.88 -9.77
CA THR A 123 22.32 8.89 -10.54
C THR A 123 22.42 10.01 -11.57
N LYS A 124 21.46 10.93 -11.61
CA LYS A 124 21.38 12.02 -12.61
C LYS A 124 22.68 12.82 -12.71
N GLU A 125 23.29 13.17 -11.59
CA GLU A 125 24.52 13.94 -11.55
C GLU A 125 25.70 13.19 -12.21
N LEU A 126 25.71 11.86 -12.12
CA LEU A 126 26.72 11.01 -12.73
C LEU A 126 26.48 10.75 -14.20
N THR A 127 25.21 10.66 -14.61
CA THR A 127 24.81 10.23 -15.96
C THR A 127 24.43 11.37 -16.89
N GLY A 128 24.15 12.57 -16.36
CA GLY A 128 23.66 13.72 -17.10
C GLY A 128 22.26 13.54 -17.71
N ARG A 129 21.57 12.44 -17.41
CA ARG A 129 20.25 12.16 -17.99
C ARG A 129 19.17 13.05 -17.37
N PRO A 130 18.23 13.57 -18.20
CA PRO A 130 17.11 14.36 -17.67
C PRO A 130 16.18 13.48 -16.83
N SER A 131 15.51 14.12 -15.85
CA SER A 131 14.49 13.43 -15.04
C SER A 131 13.33 12.97 -15.92
N PRO A 132 12.91 11.71 -15.82
CA PRO A 132 11.72 11.23 -16.52
C PRO A 132 10.40 11.62 -15.84
N VAL A 133 10.43 12.10 -14.59
CA VAL A 133 9.21 12.34 -13.77
C VAL A 133 8.20 13.28 -14.44
N PRO A 134 8.61 14.41 -15.08
CA PRO A 134 7.66 15.31 -15.73
C PRO A 134 6.82 14.65 -16.84
N ASN A 135 7.32 13.56 -17.44
CA ASN A 135 6.67 12.86 -18.53
C ASN A 135 5.83 11.65 -18.07
N LEU A 136 5.86 11.33 -16.79
CA LEU A 136 5.09 10.21 -16.25
C LEU A 136 3.60 10.57 -16.20
N LYS A 137 2.78 9.62 -16.62
CA LYS A 137 1.31 9.74 -16.61
C LYS A 137 0.70 8.51 -15.96
N GLU A 138 -0.38 8.72 -15.24
CA GLU A 138 -1.20 7.63 -14.73
C GLU A 138 -1.74 6.81 -15.90
N LYS A 139 -1.69 5.51 -15.75
CA LYS A 139 -2.22 4.55 -16.71
C LYS A 139 -3.49 3.92 -16.16
N LYS A 140 -4.44 3.61 -17.02
CA LYS A 140 -5.58 2.77 -16.63
C LYS A 140 -5.04 1.38 -16.27
N ILE A 141 -5.38 0.93 -15.07
CA ILE A 141 -5.02 -0.41 -14.57
C ILE A 141 -6.13 -1.37 -15.03
N PRO A 142 -5.84 -2.35 -15.91
CA PRO A 142 -6.86 -3.22 -16.48
C PRO A 142 -7.20 -4.45 -15.62
N HIS A 143 -6.52 -4.61 -14.49
CA HIS A 143 -6.64 -5.76 -13.58
C HIS A 143 -6.63 -5.28 -12.14
N ILE A 144 -6.86 -6.20 -11.23
CA ILE A 144 -6.79 -5.97 -9.79
C ILE A 144 -5.55 -6.68 -9.26
N GLY A 145 -4.75 -5.96 -8.48
CA GLY A 145 -3.66 -6.50 -7.70
C GLY A 145 -4.04 -6.57 -6.22
N VAL A 146 -3.75 -7.68 -5.58
CA VAL A 146 -3.86 -7.85 -4.13
C VAL A 146 -2.51 -8.24 -3.59
N LYS A 147 -2.00 -7.45 -2.64
CA LYS A 147 -0.85 -7.82 -1.83
C LYS A 147 -1.34 -8.64 -0.64
N GLN A 148 -0.68 -9.74 -0.34
CA GLN A 148 -0.85 -10.49 0.89
C GLN A 148 0.49 -10.62 1.61
N ALA A 149 0.48 -10.48 2.92
CA ALA A 149 1.66 -10.68 3.75
C ALA A 149 1.94 -12.17 3.93
N VAL A 150 3.22 -12.53 4.03
CA VAL A 150 3.65 -13.90 4.35
C VAL A 150 4.08 -13.93 5.81
N PHE A 151 3.46 -14.81 6.60
CA PHE A 151 3.73 -14.94 8.02
C PHE A 151 4.44 -16.25 8.35
N PRO A 152 5.42 -16.23 9.26
CA PRO A 152 6.16 -17.44 9.65
C PRO A 152 5.47 -18.23 10.77
N PHE A 153 4.14 -18.08 10.96
CA PHE A 153 3.42 -18.70 12.09
C PHE A 153 3.49 -20.23 12.08
N ASN A 154 3.57 -20.83 10.89
CA ASN A 154 3.76 -22.29 10.77
C ASN A 154 5.10 -22.76 11.34
N MET A 155 6.12 -21.89 11.35
CA MET A 155 7.44 -22.17 11.91
C MET A 155 7.52 -21.87 13.40
N PHE A 156 6.63 -21.02 13.89
CA PHE A 156 6.61 -20.55 15.29
C PHE A 156 5.19 -20.69 15.87
N PRO A 157 4.73 -21.91 16.13
CA PRO A 157 3.34 -22.17 16.57
C PRO A 157 3.01 -21.58 17.95
N GLU A 158 4.02 -21.20 18.72
CA GLU A 158 3.86 -20.60 20.05
C GLU A 158 3.60 -19.07 19.98
N VAL A 159 3.78 -18.46 18.79
CA VAL A 159 3.56 -17.02 18.61
C VAL A 159 2.08 -16.76 18.36
N ASP A 160 1.52 -15.80 19.11
CA ASP A 160 0.15 -15.34 18.89
C ASP A 160 0.01 -14.74 17.46
N PRO A 161 -0.89 -15.29 16.63
CA PRO A 161 -1.09 -14.81 15.26
C PRO A 161 -1.89 -13.50 15.16
N ILE A 162 -2.38 -12.95 16.27
CA ILE A 162 -3.13 -11.69 16.27
C ILE A 162 -2.22 -10.56 15.79
N LEU A 163 -2.65 -9.88 14.73
CA LEU A 163 -1.93 -8.76 14.16
C LEU A 163 -2.12 -7.49 15.00
N GLY A 164 -1.11 -6.61 14.95
CA GLY A 164 -1.08 -5.37 15.70
C GLY A 164 -0.10 -4.35 15.11
N PRO A 165 0.33 -3.37 15.90
CA PRO A 165 1.20 -2.29 15.40
C PRO A 165 2.64 -2.73 15.10
N GLU A 166 3.04 -3.92 15.52
CA GLU A 166 4.37 -4.48 15.28
C GLU A 166 4.35 -5.41 14.07
N MET A 167 5.31 -5.23 13.16
CA MET A 167 5.43 -6.06 11.96
C MET A 167 5.83 -7.49 12.30
N ARG A 168 5.05 -8.48 11.83
CA ARG A 168 5.29 -9.91 12.00
C ARG A 168 5.57 -10.64 10.70
N SER A 169 5.22 -10.05 9.56
CA SER A 169 5.44 -10.62 8.24
C SER A 169 6.92 -10.69 7.87
N THR A 170 7.30 -11.75 7.18
CA THR A 170 8.66 -11.98 6.65
C THR A 170 8.76 -11.70 5.17
N GLY A 171 7.65 -11.56 4.47
CA GLY A 171 7.58 -11.31 3.03
C GLY A 171 6.20 -10.87 2.61
N GLU A 172 6.04 -10.71 1.31
CA GLU A 172 4.76 -10.40 0.68
C GLU A 172 4.65 -11.02 -0.69
N VAL A 173 3.44 -11.29 -1.13
CA VAL A 173 3.10 -11.84 -2.43
C VAL A 173 2.08 -10.98 -3.15
N LEU A 174 1.98 -11.14 -4.47
CA LEU A 174 1.06 -10.42 -5.32
C LEU A 174 0.17 -11.39 -6.08
N GLY A 175 -1.15 -11.29 -5.86
CA GLY A 175 -2.17 -11.88 -6.70
C GLY A 175 -2.66 -10.89 -7.75
N LEU A 176 -2.71 -11.30 -9.03
CA LEU A 176 -3.23 -10.50 -10.14
C LEU A 176 -4.36 -11.25 -10.84
N ALA A 177 -5.52 -10.57 -11.00
CA ALA A 177 -6.65 -11.12 -11.71
C ALA A 177 -7.59 -10.02 -12.25
N SER A 178 -8.60 -10.42 -13.01
CA SER A 178 -9.65 -9.51 -13.50
C SER A 178 -10.73 -9.19 -12.46
N SER A 179 -10.81 -9.95 -11.38
CA SER A 179 -11.73 -9.71 -10.26
C SER A 179 -10.99 -9.72 -8.93
N TYR A 180 -11.57 -9.02 -7.94
CA TYR A 180 -11.01 -8.94 -6.59
C TYR A 180 -10.87 -10.32 -5.94
N GLY A 181 -11.93 -11.12 -5.92
CA GLY A 181 -11.90 -12.45 -5.30
C GLY A 181 -10.85 -13.37 -5.91
N ALA A 182 -10.70 -13.34 -7.25
CA ALA A 182 -9.66 -14.15 -7.91
C ALA A 182 -8.24 -13.61 -7.63
N ALA A 183 -8.06 -12.30 -7.49
CA ALA A 183 -6.77 -11.71 -7.13
C ALA A 183 -6.40 -12.05 -5.67
N LEU A 184 -7.38 -11.95 -4.76
CA LEU A 184 -7.21 -12.33 -3.35
C LEU A 184 -6.87 -13.81 -3.22
N TYR A 185 -7.63 -14.68 -3.88
CA TYR A 185 -7.37 -16.12 -3.86
C TYR A 185 -5.93 -16.46 -4.29
N LYS A 186 -5.46 -15.84 -5.38
CA LYS A 186 -4.08 -16.04 -5.85
C LYS A 186 -3.04 -15.50 -4.85
N ALA A 187 -3.35 -14.40 -4.17
CA ALA A 187 -2.47 -13.85 -3.15
C ALA A 187 -2.40 -14.78 -1.93
N GLU A 188 -3.53 -15.35 -1.49
CA GLU A 188 -3.57 -16.35 -0.42
C GLU A 188 -2.78 -17.60 -0.79
N GLU A 189 -2.99 -18.17 -2.01
CA GLU A 189 -2.18 -19.29 -2.51
C GLU A 189 -0.67 -18.96 -2.48
N GLY A 190 -0.30 -17.75 -2.94
CA GLY A 190 1.08 -17.31 -2.95
C GLY A 190 1.67 -17.12 -1.55
N ALA A 191 0.83 -16.81 -0.56
CA ALA A 191 1.20 -16.72 0.86
C ALA A 191 1.17 -18.10 1.57
N GLU A 192 0.98 -19.18 0.82
CA GLU A 192 0.85 -20.56 1.33
C GLU A 192 -0.36 -20.77 2.24
N THR A 193 -1.36 -19.89 2.14
CA THR A 193 -2.66 -20.07 2.81
C THR A 193 -3.56 -20.92 1.92
N ILE A 194 -3.73 -22.19 2.29
CA ILE A 194 -4.58 -23.12 1.54
C ILE A 194 -6.05 -22.86 1.92
N LEU A 195 -6.81 -22.28 1.00
CA LEU A 195 -8.24 -22.10 1.16
C LEU A 195 -8.97 -23.41 0.77
N PRO A 196 -9.90 -23.90 1.61
CA PRO A 196 -10.66 -25.08 1.28
C PRO A 196 -11.60 -24.83 0.08
N THR A 197 -11.61 -25.74 -0.87
CA THR A 197 -12.47 -25.68 -2.07
C THR A 197 -13.73 -26.51 -1.94
N GLU A 198 -13.85 -27.32 -0.88
CA GLU A 198 -14.96 -28.21 -0.60
C GLU A 198 -15.34 -28.16 0.88
N GLY A 199 -16.59 -28.49 1.18
CA GLY A 199 -17.07 -28.58 2.55
C GLY A 199 -18.09 -27.50 2.91
N LYS A 200 -18.25 -27.27 4.22
CA LYS A 200 -19.17 -26.25 4.79
C LYS A 200 -18.36 -25.08 5.34
N VAL A 201 -18.81 -23.89 5.05
CA VAL A 201 -18.19 -22.64 5.53
C VAL A 201 -19.13 -21.97 6.50
N LEU A 202 -18.61 -21.63 7.69
CA LEU A 202 -19.27 -20.70 8.62
C LEU A 202 -18.73 -19.29 8.34
N ILE A 203 -19.64 -18.37 8.01
CA ILE A 203 -19.30 -16.97 7.77
C ILE A 203 -19.84 -16.13 8.93
N SER A 204 -18.96 -15.41 9.59
CA SER A 204 -19.31 -14.43 10.62
C SER A 204 -18.60 -13.12 10.28
N VAL A 205 -19.38 -12.09 9.97
CA VAL A 205 -18.88 -10.78 9.59
C VAL A 205 -19.59 -9.69 10.41
N SER A 206 -19.00 -8.50 10.43
CA SER A 206 -19.60 -7.31 11.00
C SER A 206 -20.99 -7.03 10.38
N ASP A 207 -21.90 -6.43 11.13
CA ASP A 207 -23.22 -6.06 10.61
C ASP A 207 -23.13 -5.07 9.44
N LEU A 208 -22.05 -4.28 9.36
CA LEU A 208 -21.78 -3.37 8.25
C LEU A 208 -21.44 -4.09 6.95
N ASP A 209 -20.95 -5.33 7.03
CA ASP A 209 -20.51 -6.13 5.88
C ASP A 209 -21.55 -7.18 5.45
N LYS A 210 -22.68 -7.26 6.19
CA LYS A 210 -23.78 -8.14 5.81
C LYS A 210 -24.55 -7.51 4.63
N PRO A 211 -24.85 -8.29 3.57
CA PRO A 211 -25.77 -7.80 2.55
C PRO A 211 -27.15 -7.55 3.17
N GLU A 212 -27.81 -6.46 2.72
CA GLU A 212 -29.21 -6.17 3.05
C GLU A 212 -30.16 -7.23 2.51
#